data_f9d4065bc4fd7477f266e04aa9da26cf
#
_entry.id   f9d4065bc4fd7477f266e04aa9da26cf
#
_cell.length_a   1.000
_cell.length_b   1.000
_cell.length_c   1.000
_cell.angle_alpha   90.00
_cell.angle_beta   90.00
_cell.angle_gamma   90.00
#
_symmetry.space_group_name_H-M   'P 1'
#
loop_
_entity.id
_entity.type
_entity.pdbx_description
1 polymer ?
#
loop_
_entity_poly.entity_id
_entity_poly.type
_entity_poly.pdbx_seq_one_letter_code
_entity_poly.pdbx_strand_id
1 'polypeptide(L)'
;ADTLNVAKTPLKEGMKAVFGDEGFQVGFEVAGVESSIRPLMECAEKGGTIVVVAVFAKDPALSMFFLGEHELILAGTMMYRHEDYLTAVGEIASGKVTLAPLVTDRFAFEQYDEAYRFIARNQEKCMKVIIDLEQ
;
A
#
# COMPACT_ATOMS: atom_id res chain seq x y z
N ALA A 1 -5.98 12.89 -8.38
CA ALA A 1 -5.10 12.26 -7.37
C ALA A 1 -3.66 12.56 -7.73
N ASP A 2 -2.86 12.90 -6.73
CA ASP A 2 -1.45 13.20 -6.89
C ASP A 2 -0.63 11.95 -6.61
N THR A 3 0.53 11.83 -7.25
CA THR A 3 1.45 10.71 -7.05
C THR A 3 2.84 11.25 -6.75
N LEU A 4 3.54 10.58 -5.83
CA LEU A 4 4.89 10.94 -5.43
C LEU A 4 5.81 9.72 -5.50
N ASN A 5 6.91 9.83 -6.21
CA ASN A 5 7.97 8.82 -6.15
C ASN A 5 8.93 9.16 -5.01
N VAL A 6 8.78 8.47 -3.88
CA VAL A 6 9.58 8.68 -2.67
C VAL A 6 11.07 8.33 -2.82
N ALA A 7 11.45 7.60 -3.87
CA ALA A 7 12.86 7.39 -4.20
C ALA A 7 13.53 8.62 -4.83
N LYS A 8 12.73 9.57 -5.33
CA LYS A 8 13.22 10.83 -5.95
C LYS A 8 13.01 12.04 -5.07
N THR A 9 11.92 12.06 -4.32
CA THR A 9 11.55 13.19 -3.46
C THR A 9 11.12 12.66 -2.10
N PRO A 10 11.71 13.11 -0.99
CA PRO A 10 11.29 12.72 0.34
C PRO A 10 9.78 12.94 0.55
N LEU A 11 9.12 12.01 1.25
CA LEU A 11 7.67 12.08 1.46
C LEU A 11 7.25 13.42 2.06
N LYS A 12 7.99 13.92 3.05
CA LYS A 12 7.69 15.18 3.73
C LYS A 12 7.65 16.39 2.78
N GLU A 13 8.58 16.44 1.83
CA GLU A 13 8.61 17.52 0.83
C GLU A 13 7.43 17.43 -0.13
N GLY A 14 7.13 16.23 -0.62
CA GLY A 14 5.98 16.01 -1.50
C GLY A 14 4.65 16.27 -0.78
N MET A 15 4.53 15.85 0.47
CA MET A 15 3.34 16.10 1.29
C MET A 15 3.12 17.60 1.52
N LYS A 16 4.20 18.34 1.84
CA LYS A 16 4.12 19.79 2.01
C LYS A 16 3.65 20.51 0.75
N ALA A 17 4.05 20.04 -0.42
CA ALA A 17 3.62 20.62 -1.70
C ALA A 17 2.11 20.44 -1.96
N VAL A 18 1.50 19.35 -1.46
CA VAL A 18 0.09 19.02 -1.70
C VAL A 18 -0.82 19.50 -0.56
N PHE A 19 -0.40 19.34 0.69
CA PHE A 19 -1.20 19.59 1.90
C PHE A 19 -0.74 20.78 2.74
N GLY A 20 0.35 21.46 2.33
CA GLY A 20 0.94 22.53 3.14
C GLY A 20 1.70 21.98 4.37
N ASP A 21 1.75 22.80 5.41
CA ASP A 21 2.48 22.46 6.65
C ASP A 21 1.63 21.63 7.63
N GLU A 22 0.33 21.51 7.42
CA GLU A 22 -0.58 20.83 8.34
C GLU A 22 -0.50 19.30 8.25
N GLY A 23 -0.21 18.77 7.07
CA GLY A 23 -0.16 17.33 6.81
C GLY A 23 -1.52 16.75 6.41
N PHE A 24 -1.73 15.47 6.68
CA PHE A 24 -2.95 14.74 6.33
C PHE A 24 -3.61 14.13 7.59
N GLN A 25 -4.93 13.96 7.55
CA GLN A 25 -5.75 13.42 8.64
C GLN A 25 -5.73 11.89 8.72
N VAL A 26 -5.70 11.23 7.57
CA VAL A 26 -5.70 9.76 7.49
C VAL A 26 -4.67 9.30 6.48
N GLY A 27 -3.77 8.42 6.91
CA GLY A 27 -2.77 7.77 6.07
C GLY A 27 -2.96 6.25 6.07
N PHE A 28 -2.79 5.61 4.90
CA PHE A 28 -2.83 4.16 4.77
C PHE A 28 -1.43 3.63 4.52
N GLU A 29 -0.93 2.82 5.46
CA GLU A 29 0.34 2.10 5.30
C GLU A 29 0.08 0.76 4.63
N VAL A 30 0.56 0.61 3.39
CA VAL A 30 0.30 -0.58 2.55
C VAL A 30 1.58 -1.23 2.01
N ALA A 31 2.76 -0.75 2.42
CA ALA A 31 4.06 -1.27 1.96
C ALA A 31 4.69 -2.28 2.93
N GLY A 32 4.38 -2.22 4.22
CA GLY A 32 4.86 -3.17 5.23
C GLY A 32 6.35 -3.04 5.58
N VAL A 33 6.90 -1.84 5.50
CA VAL A 33 8.32 -1.58 5.82
C VAL A 33 8.49 -0.35 6.73
N GLU A 34 9.55 -0.33 7.51
CA GLU A 34 9.84 0.80 8.41
C GLU A 34 9.99 2.12 7.65
N SER A 35 10.60 2.07 6.47
CA SER A 35 10.83 3.25 5.63
C SER A 35 9.55 3.88 5.06
N SER A 36 8.41 3.22 5.14
CA SER A 36 7.11 3.79 4.77
C SER A 36 6.34 4.31 5.98
N ILE A 37 6.24 3.53 7.07
CA ILE A 37 5.40 3.92 8.21
C ILE A 37 5.98 5.10 9.00
N ARG A 38 7.32 5.19 9.17
CA ARG A 38 7.92 6.30 9.91
C ARG A 38 7.68 7.66 9.25
N PRO A 39 8.02 7.87 7.97
CA PRO A 39 7.71 9.14 7.31
C PRO A 39 6.21 9.42 7.24
N LEU A 40 5.37 8.39 7.13
CA LEU A 40 3.92 8.55 7.13
C LEU A 40 3.44 9.13 8.46
N MET A 41 3.93 8.61 9.60
CA MET A 41 3.64 9.18 10.92
C MET A 41 4.11 10.63 11.04
N GLU A 42 5.32 10.94 10.56
CA GLU A 42 5.92 12.28 10.62
C GLU A 42 5.18 13.33 9.76
N CYS A 43 4.41 12.88 8.76
CA CYS A 43 3.65 13.75 7.87
C CYS A 43 2.16 13.87 8.25
N ALA A 44 1.68 13.09 9.21
CA ALA A 44 0.32 13.18 9.71
C ALA A 44 0.14 14.45 10.56
N GLU A 45 -1.03 15.08 10.46
CA GLU A 45 -1.39 16.16 11.39
C GLU A 45 -1.56 15.64 12.82
N LYS A 46 -1.56 16.53 13.80
CA LYS A 46 -1.85 16.15 15.20
C LYS A 46 -3.27 15.59 15.32
N GLY A 47 -3.40 14.46 16.01
CA GLY A 47 -4.66 13.71 16.11
C GLY A 47 -4.96 12.85 14.88
N GLY A 48 -4.07 12.80 13.89
CA GLY A 48 -4.24 12.02 12.66
C GLY A 48 -4.23 10.51 12.90
N THR A 49 -4.76 9.77 11.95
CA THR A 49 -4.85 8.30 12.00
C THR A 49 -4.00 7.65 10.92
N ILE A 50 -3.18 6.69 11.33
CA ILE A 50 -2.46 5.80 10.41
C ILE A 50 -3.12 4.42 10.45
N VAL A 51 -3.68 4.00 9.31
CA VAL A 51 -4.28 2.68 9.12
C VAL A 51 -3.23 1.74 8.57
N VAL A 52 -2.86 0.74 9.35
CA VAL A 52 -1.88 -0.29 8.97
C VAL A 52 -2.61 -1.42 8.26
N VAL A 53 -2.42 -1.49 6.94
CA VAL A 53 -3.01 -2.50 6.05
C VAL A 53 -2.01 -3.60 5.70
N ALA A 54 -0.73 -3.22 5.55
CA ALA A 54 0.31 -4.16 5.18
C ALA A 54 0.69 -5.12 6.30
N VAL A 55 1.20 -6.28 5.90
CA VAL A 55 1.83 -7.25 6.80
C VAL A 55 3.33 -6.99 6.83
N PHE A 56 3.86 -6.65 7.98
CA PHE A 56 5.28 -6.40 8.17
C PHE A 56 6.05 -7.71 8.33
N ALA A 57 7.10 -7.89 7.54
CA ALA A 57 8.01 -9.03 7.68
C ALA A 57 8.97 -8.89 8.87
N LYS A 58 9.18 -7.66 9.35
CA LYS A 58 9.97 -7.32 10.53
C LYS A 58 9.28 -6.19 11.27
N ASP A 59 9.31 -6.23 12.59
CA ASP A 59 8.75 -5.17 13.43
C ASP A 59 9.48 -3.84 13.17
N PRO A 60 8.75 -2.76 12.82
CA PRO A 60 9.35 -1.45 12.63
C PRO A 60 9.69 -0.80 13.97
N ALA A 61 10.80 -0.07 14.02
CA ALA A 61 11.13 0.77 15.17
C ALA A 61 10.37 2.10 15.07
N LEU A 62 9.39 2.32 15.95
CA LEU A 62 8.56 3.53 15.96
C LEU A 62 8.85 4.37 17.20
N SER A 63 8.81 5.70 17.06
CA SER A 63 8.92 6.62 18.18
C SER A 63 7.58 6.70 18.90
N MET A 64 7.47 6.02 20.04
CA MET A 64 6.29 6.11 20.91
C MET A 64 6.15 7.51 21.53
N PHE A 65 7.26 8.22 21.72
CA PHE A 65 7.23 9.62 22.14
C PHE A 65 6.53 10.49 21.08
N PHE A 66 6.92 10.35 19.81
CA PHE A 66 6.29 11.10 18.72
C PHE A 66 4.81 10.78 18.58
N LEU A 67 4.46 9.49 18.65
CA LEU A 67 3.06 9.05 18.60
C LEU A 67 2.23 9.71 19.70
N GLY A 68 2.74 9.76 20.93
CA GLY A 68 2.05 10.38 22.05
C GLY A 68 1.99 11.91 21.96
N GLU A 69 3.11 12.57 21.59
CA GLU A 69 3.17 14.03 21.48
C GLU A 69 2.25 14.58 20.37
N HIS A 70 2.07 13.82 19.29
CA HIS A 70 1.19 14.18 18.19
C HIS A 70 -0.22 13.61 18.33
N GLU A 71 -0.50 12.89 19.40
CA GLU A 71 -1.82 12.28 19.64
C GLU A 71 -2.30 11.38 18.49
N LEU A 72 -1.35 10.70 17.80
CA LEU A 72 -1.66 9.89 16.63
C LEU A 72 -2.36 8.59 17.00
N ILE A 73 -3.24 8.13 16.12
CA ILE A 73 -3.90 6.83 16.23
C ILE A 73 -3.24 5.87 15.23
N LEU A 74 -2.76 4.72 15.73
CA LEU A 74 -2.40 3.58 14.88
C LEU A 74 -3.53 2.56 14.91
N ALA A 75 -4.16 2.36 13.76
CA ALA A 75 -5.28 1.43 13.60
C ALA A 75 -4.85 0.26 12.71
N GLY A 76 -4.83 -0.96 13.25
CA GLY A 76 -4.60 -2.17 12.47
C GLY A 76 -5.84 -2.58 11.71
N THR A 77 -5.65 -3.17 10.52
CA THR A 77 -6.69 -3.87 9.78
C THR A 77 -6.16 -5.19 9.25
N MET A 78 -6.99 -6.22 9.24
CA MET A 78 -6.61 -7.54 8.76
C MET A 78 -7.79 -8.19 8.07
N MET A 79 -7.53 -8.67 6.85
CA MET A 79 -8.50 -9.36 6.01
C MET A 79 -9.74 -8.50 5.68
N TYR A 80 -10.81 -9.14 5.27
CA TYR A 80 -12.00 -8.50 4.71
C TYR A 80 -13.25 -9.17 5.27
N ARG A 81 -14.33 -8.42 5.37
CA ARG A 81 -15.66 -8.95 5.66
C ARG A 81 -16.32 -9.44 4.38
N HIS A 82 -17.38 -10.24 4.52
CA HIS A 82 -18.15 -10.73 3.37
C HIS A 82 -18.71 -9.57 2.52
N GLU A 83 -19.18 -8.52 3.17
CA GLU A 83 -19.74 -7.33 2.52
C GLU A 83 -18.69 -6.59 1.66
N ASP A 84 -17.42 -6.61 2.09
CA ASP A 84 -16.32 -5.98 1.34
C ASP A 84 -16.10 -6.69 0.01
N TYR A 85 -16.18 -8.03 -0.01
CA TYR A 85 -16.10 -8.82 -1.24
C TYR A 85 -17.26 -8.54 -2.17
N LEU A 86 -18.50 -8.49 -1.66
CA LEU A 86 -19.69 -8.18 -2.47
C LEU A 86 -19.57 -6.78 -3.08
N THR A 87 -19.13 -5.81 -2.30
CA THR A 87 -18.89 -4.44 -2.76
C THR A 87 -17.83 -4.42 -3.85
N ALA A 88 -16.67 -5.05 -3.62
CA ALA A 88 -15.58 -5.08 -4.58
C ALA A 88 -16.00 -5.72 -5.92
N VAL A 89 -16.71 -6.85 -5.88
CA VAL A 89 -17.28 -7.51 -7.07
C VAL A 89 -18.24 -6.57 -7.81
N GLY A 90 -19.13 -5.89 -7.09
CA GLY A 90 -20.06 -4.93 -7.68
C GLY A 90 -19.35 -3.73 -8.34
N GLU A 91 -18.34 -3.17 -7.71
CA GLU A 91 -17.56 -2.04 -8.25
C GLU A 91 -16.77 -2.46 -9.51
N ILE A 92 -16.20 -3.66 -9.54
CA ILE A 92 -15.51 -4.21 -10.72
C ILE A 92 -16.52 -4.48 -11.85
N ALA A 93 -17.63 -5.15 -11.55
CA ALA A 93 -18.65 -5.50 -12.53
C ALA A 93 -19.32 -4.27 -13.16
N SER A 94 -19.46 -3.18 -12.39
CA SER A 94 -19.99 -1.91 -12.90
C SER A 94 -18.96 -1.06 -13.69
N GLY A 95 -17.71 -1.48 -13.75
CA GLY A 95 -16.63 -0.76 -14.42
C GLY A 95 -16.09 0.45 -13.65
N LYS A 96 -16.51 0.69 -12.40
CA LYS A 96 -15.97 1.76 -11.56
C LYS A 96 -14.53 1.50 -11.16
N VAL A 97 -14.14 0.22 -11.01
CA VAL A 97 -12.78 -0.21 -10.73
C VAL A 97 -12.28 -1.06 -11.90
N THR A 98 -11.15 -0.67 -12.47
CA THR A 98 -10.52 -1.40 -13.58
C THR A 98 -9.26 -2.09 -13.06
N LEU A 99 -9.23 -3.43 -13.08
CA LEU A 99 -8.10 -4.23 -12.60
C LEU A 99 -7.15 -4.68 -13.71
N ALA A 100 -7.59 -4.71 -14.96
CA ALA A 100 -6.80 -5.21 -16.08
C ALA A 100 -5.38 -4.60 -16.18
N PRO A 101 -5.16 -3.28 -15.95
CA PRO A 101 -3.82 -2.70 -16.00
C PRO A 101 -2.88 -3.17 -14.88
N LEU A 102 -3.42 -3.76 -13.81
CA LEU A 102 -2.63 -4.28 -12.70
C LEU A 102 -2.04 -5.66 -12.99
N VAL A 103 -2.64 -6.41 -13.92
CA VAL A 103 -2.12 -7.71 -14.37
C VAL A 103 -1.01 -7.46 -15.37
N THR A 104 0.23 -7.60 -14.91
CA THR A 104 1.42 -7.30 -15.71
C THR A 104 1.88 -8.49 -16.53
N ASP A 105 1.71 -9.70 -16.02
CA ASP A 105 2.23 -10.91 -16.63
C ASP A 105 1.33 -12.11 -16.38
N ARG A 106 1.36 -13.09 -17.30
CA ARG A 106 0.61 -14.34 -17.21
C ARG A 106 1.50 -15.50 -17.56
N PHE A 107 1.33 -16.61 -16.86
CA PHE A 107 2.05 -17.86 -17.08
C PHE A 107 1.06 -19.02 -17.08
N ALA A 108 1.35 -20.05 -17.88
CA ALA A 108 0.63 -21.30 -17.81
C ALA A 108 0.95 -22.04 -16.50
N PHE A 109 0.09 -22.95 -16.07
CA PHE A 109 0.29 -23.70 -14.83
C PHE A 109 1.62 -24.45 -14.80
N GLU A 110 2.04 -25.03 -15.93
CA GLU A 110 3.31 -25.75 -16.09
C GLU A 110 4.53 -24.85 -15.92
N GLN A 111 4.35 -23.53 -16.06
CA GLN A 111 5.41 -22.52 -15.89
C GLN A 111 5.43 -21.91 -14.47
N TYR A 112 4.76 -22.53 -13.51
CA TYR A 112 4.66 -22.06 -12.14
C TYR A 112 6.01 -21.64 -11.53
N ASP A 113 7.04 -22.49 -11.65
CA ASP A 113 8.37 -22.20 -11.12
C ASP A 113 9.05 -21.02 -11.86
N GLU A 114 8.83 -20.90 -13.17
CA GLU A 114 9.30 -19.78 -13.97
C GLU A 114 8.65 -18.46 -13.54
N ALA A 115 7.35 -18.46 -13.24
CA ALA A 115 6.63 -17.30 -12.76
C ALA A 115 7.23 -16.72 -11.47
N TYR A 116 7.56 -17.58 -10.50
CA TYR A 116 8.21 -17.14 -9.26
C TYR A 116 9.62 -16.60 -9.48
N ARG A 117 10.40 -17.25 -10.35
CA ARG A 117 11.72 -16.74 -10.73
C ARG A 117 11.65 -15.42 -11.48
N PHE A 118 10.63 -15.25 -12.32
CA PHE A 118 10.36 -14.01 -13.03
C PHE A 118 10.05 -12.86 -12.06
N ILE A 119 9.14 -13.06 -11.09
CA ILE A 119 8.85 -12.08 -10.05
C ILE A 119 10.12 -11.68 -9.30
N ALA A 120 10.92 -12.64 -8.87
CA ALA A 120 12.14 -12.37 -8.11
C ALA A 120 13.16 -11.50 -8.88
N ARG A 121 13.20 -11.62 -10.22
CA ARG A 121 14.13 -10.87 -11.09
C ARG A 121 13.56 -9.52 -11.57
N ASN A 122 12.23 -9.32 -11.49
CA ASN A 122 11.53 -8.19 -12.10
C ASN A 122 10.65 -7.43 -11.11
N GLN A 123 11.00 -7.39 -9.82
CA GLN A 123 10.19 -6.80 -8.75
C GLN A 123 9.73 -5.36 -9.05
N GLU A 124 10.56 -4.56 -9.72
CA GLU A 124 10.22 -3.17 -10.07
C GLU A 124 9.20 -3.05 -11.23
N LYS A 125 8.95 -4.13 -11.97
CA LYS A 125 8.09 -4.13 -13.16
C LYS A 125 6.83 -4.95 -12.98
N CYS A 126 6.82 -5.90 -12.05
CA CYS A 126 5.69 -6.77 -11.76
C CYS A 126 4.78 -6.14 -10.72
N MET A 127 3.49 -6.09 -11.01
CA MET A 127 2.48 -5.71 -10.02
C MET A 127 1.61 -6.90 -9.66
N LYS A 128 0.99 -7.55 -10.63
CA LYS A 128 0.21 -8.75 -10.44
C LYS A 128 0.55 -9.77 -11.53
N VAL A 129 1.11 -10.90 -11.12
CA VAL A 129 1.41 -12.04 -11.98
C VAL A 129 0.34 -13.10 -11.78
N ILE A 130 -0.28 -13.56 -12.86
CA ILE A 130 -1.35 -14.56 -12.84
C ILE A 130 -0.82 -15.88 -13.42
N ILE A 131 -1.21 -16.99 -12.78
CA ILE A 131 -1.02 -18.33 -13.32
C ILE A 131 -2.38 -18.80 -13.84
N ASP A 132 -2.46 -19.02 -15.13
CA ASP A 132 -3.68 -19.50 -15.78
C ASP A 132 -3.75 -21.03 -15.62
N LEU A 133 -4.89 -21.52 -15.10
CA LEU A 133 -5.15 -22.94 -14.87
C LEU A 133 -5.86 -23.63 -16.03
N GLU A 134 -6.46 -22.82 -16.91
CA GLU A 134 -7.16 -23.28 -18.11
C GLU A 134 -6.36 -22.91 -19.35
N GLN A 135 -6.00 -23.90 -20.14
CA GLN A 135 -5.52 -23.77 -21.51
C GLN A 135 -6.45 -24.53 -22.45
#